data_53ebd893329243b708afe84dfe354d84
#
_entry.id   53ebd893329243b708afe84dfe354d84
#
_cell.length_a   1.000
_cell.length_b   1.000
_cell.length_c   1.000
_cell.angle_alpha   90.00
_cell.angle_beta   90.00
_cell.angle_gamma   90.00
#
_symmetry.space_group_name_H-M   'P 1'
#
loop_
_entity.id
_entity.type
_entity.pdbx_description
1 polymer ?
#
loop_
_entity_poly.entity_id
_entity_poly.type
_entity_poly.pdbx_seq_one_letter_code
_entity_poly.pdbx_strand_id
1 'polypeptide(L)' 'MNKMEWIAPCHFGLESVLKREIQDLGYEISQVEDGRVTFYGEADRKSVV' A
#
# COMPACT_ATOMS: atom_id res chain seq x y z
N MET A 1 -13.00 11.09 -3.49
CA MET A 1 -13.37 10.16 -3.54
C MET A 1 -12.90 9.16 -4.47
N ASN A 2 -11.88 9.23 -5.09
CA ASN A 2 -11.40 8.27 -5.96
C ASN A 2 -10.33 7.47 -5.32
N LYS A 3 -10.52 6.16 -5.25
CA LYS A 3 -9.50 5.29 -4.74
C LYS A 3 -8.70 4.77 -5.89
N MET A 4 -7.40 4.84 -5.79
CA MET A 4 -6.54 4.32 -6.83
C MET A 4 -5.77 3.15 -6.28
N GLU A 5 -5.53 2.17 -7.14
CA GLU A 5 -4.81 0.99 -6.74
C GLU A 5 -3.33 1.21 -6.96
N TRP A 6 -2.54 1.04 -5.94
CA TRP A 6 -1.11 1.26 -6.02
C TRP A 6 -0.39 -0.03 -5.74
N ILE A 7 0.75 -0.22 -6.38
CA ILE A 7 1.53 -1.42 -6.19
C ILE A 7 2.89 -1.00 -5.63
N ALA A 8 3.24 -1.58 -4.49
CA ALA A 8 4.51 -1.27 -3.85
C ALA A 8 5.40 -2.50 -3.92
N PRO A 9 6.50 -2.44 -4.65
CA PRO A 9 7.39 -3.60 -4.75
C PRO A 9 8.24 -3.73 -3.51
N CYS A 10 8.63 -4.95 -3.19
CA CYS A 10 9.50 -5.18 -2.05
C CYS A 10 10.25 -6.47 -2.27
N HIS A 11 11.22 -6.73 -1.40
CA HIS A 11 11.96 -7.97 -1.51
C HIS A 11 11.11 -9.12 -0.99
N PHE A 12 11.41 -10.31 -1.45
CA PHE A 12 10.70 -11.46 -1.00
C PHE A 12 10.87 -11.58 0.50
N GLY A 13 9.83 -11.90 1.18
CA GLY A 13 9.87 -12.04 2.62
C GLY A 13 9.53 -10.79 3.38
N LEU A 14 9.46 -9.65 2.71
CA LEU A 14 9.14 -8.41 3.38
C LEU A 14 7.72 -7.96 3.12
N GLU A 15 6.92 -8.79 2.49
CA GLU A 15 5.57 -8.38 2.14
C GLU A 15 4.74 -8.05 3.38
N SER A 16 4.88 -8.86 4.42
CA SER A 16 4.07 -8.61 5.59
C SER A 16 4.51 -7.35 6.31
N VAL A 17 5.80 -7.06 6.29
CA VAL A 17 6.29 -5.84 6.90
C VAL A 17 5.76 -4.64 6.14
N LEU A 18 5.85 -4.69 4.82
CA LEU A 18 5.37 -3.58 4.01
C LEU A 18 3.87 -3.42 4.16
N LYS A 19 3.14 -4.53 4.21
CA LYS A 19 1.71 -4.45 4.39
C LYS A 19 1.38 -3.73 5.68
N ARG A 20 2.07 -4.07 6.75
CA ARG A 20 1.78 -3.47 8.03
C ARG A 20 2.07 -1.97 7.99
N GLU A 21 3.16 -1.59 7.33
CA GLU A 21 3.48 -0.18 7.26
C GLU A 21 2.43 0.59 6.49
N ILE A 22 1.94 0.00 5.40
CA ILE A 22 0.91 0.65 4.61
C ILE A 22 -0.37 0.78 5.43
N GLN A 23 -0.71 -0.23 6.21
CA GLN A 23 -1.89 -0.15 7.03
C GLN A 23 -1.74 0.91 8.12
N ASP A 24 -0.53 1.06 8.64
CA ASP A 24 -0.30 2.09 9.63
C ASP A 24 -0.49 3.47 9.04
N LEU A 25 -0.27 3.64 7.76
CA LEU A 25 -0.49 4.92 7.12
C LEU A 25 -1.96 5.18 6.82
N GLY A 26 -2.81 4.20 7.06
CA GLY A 26 -4.22 4.40 6.84
C GLY A 26 -4.74 3.91 5.52
N TYR A 27 -3.93 3.20 4.76
CA TYR A 27 -4.38 2.69 3.47
C TYR A 27 -4.94 1.29 3.64
N GLU A 28 -5.74 0.89 2.69
CA GLU A 28 -6.38 -0.39 2.74
C GLU A 28 -5.66 -1.35 1.83
N ILE A 29 -5.32 -2.52 2.30
CA ILE A 29 -4.59 -3.50 1.52
C ILE A 29 -5.56 -4.24 0.61
N SER A 30 -5.20 -4.31 -0.65
CA SER A 30 -6.01 -5.02 -1.60
C SER A 30 -5.52 -6.46 -1.76
N GLN A 31 -4.22 -6.62 -1.98
CA GLN A 31 -3.72 -7.94 -2.27
C GLN A 31 -2.24 -7.98 -1.96
N VAL A 32 -1.77 -9.09 -1.45
CA VAL A 32 -0.36 -9.25 -1.15
C VAL A 32 0.15 -10.38 -2.03
N GLU A 33 1.21 -10.10 -2.79
CA GLU A 33 1.77 -11.10 -3.67
C GLU A 33 3.26 -11.20 -3.40
N ASP A 34 3.91 -12.19 -3.98
CA ASP A 34 5.33 -12.35 -3.78
C ASP A 34 6.06 -11.15 -4.35
N GLY A 35 6.73 -10.43 -3.53
CA GLY A 35 7.54 -9.31 -3.99
C GLY A 35 6.78 -8.01 -4.17
N ARG A 36 5.51 -7.95 -3.81
CA ARG A 36 4.79 -6.69 -3.93
C ARG A 36 3.51 -6.71 -3.12
N VAL A 37 3.05 -5.54 -2.79
CA VAL A 37 1.82 -5.38 -2.04
C VAL A 37 0.97 -4.36 -2.76
N THR A 38 -0.28 -4.69 -3.01
CA THR A 38 -1.21 -3.80 -3.68
C THR A 38 -2.14 -3.20 -2.63
N PHE A 39 -2.32 -1.90 -2.69
CA PHE A 39 -3.16 -1.24 -1.71
C PHE A 39 -3.93 -0.10 -2.40
N TYR A 40 -4.94 0.39 -1.72
CA TYR A 40 -5.76 1.47 -2.27
C TYR A 40 -5.43 2.75 -1.54
N GLY A 41 -5.25 3.81 -2.27
CA GLY A 41 -5.02 5.12 -1.71
C GLY A 41 -5.86 6.16 -2.43
N GLU A 42 -6.04 7.30 -1.81
CA GLU A 42 -6.80 8.34 -2.43
C GLU A 42 -5.89 9.23 -3.21
N ALA A 43 -6.26 9.51 -4.42
CA ALA A 43 -5.39 10.28 -5.27
C ALA A 43 -5.25 11.69 -4.79
N ASP A 44 -6.28 12.28 -4.22
CA ASP A 44 -6.17 13.66 -3.84
C ASP A 44 -5.87 13.79 -2.36
N ARG A 45 -5.29 12.85 -1.67
CA ARG A 45 -4.94 13.02 -0.34
C ARG A 45 -3.91 13.99 -0.17
N LYS A 46 -4.00 14.90 0.69
CA LYS A 46 -3.09 15.91 0.80
C LYS A 46 -2.06 15.53 1.60
N SER A 47 -1.17 15.03 1.44
CA SER A 47 -0.24 14.69 2.26
C SER A 47 0.63 15.63 2.48
N VAL A 48 0.78 16.44 2.36
CA VAL A 48 1.51 17.34 2.65
C VAL A 48 2.52 17.20 3.24
N VAL A 49 3.26 17.20 3.24
CA VAL A 49 4.31 17.09 3.86
C VAL A 49 4.95 17.90 4.10
#